data_a29e3624623fcd7690ebc41154bdf1c1
#
_entry.id   a29e3624623fcd7690ebc41154bdf1c1
#
_cell.length_a   1.000
_cell.length_b   1.000
_cell.length_c   1.000
_cell.angle_alpha   90.00
_cell.angle_beta   90.00
_cell.angle_gamma   90.00
#
_symmetry.space_group_name_H-M   'P 1'
#
loop_
_entity.id
_entity.type
_entity.pdbx_description
1 polymer ?
#
loop_
_entity_poly.entity_id
_entity_poly.type
_entity_poly.pdbx_seq_one_letter_code
_entity_poly.pdbx_strand_id
1 'polypeptide(L)'
;MGIIDYHSPLNILISVKGHPFERDAFAAVFESFEGIRHTFVEQPASQSFLNADAAEPWDALVFYDMPGIDFSTQPPGLVPPSDALKQGLMDLLASGKGMVFLHHAIAGWPLWPEYGEVIGGRFFYLPS
;
A
#
# COMPACT_ATOMS: atom_id res chain seq x y z
N MET A 1 13.21 12.04 -15.99
CA MET A 1 13.54 12.09 -14.55
C MET A 1 13.54 13.55 -14.13
N GLY A 2 12.72 13.90 -13.16
CA GLY A 2 12.67 15.26 -12.65
C GLY A 2 13.86 15.60 -11.75
N ILE A 3 14.14 16.89 -11.61
CA ILE A 3 15.09 17.37 -10.61
C ILE A 3 14.44 17.23 -9.24
N ILE A 4 15.17 16.68 -8.28
CA ILE A 4 14.69 16.63 -6.90
C ILE A 4 14.71 18.04 -6.34
N ASP A 5 13.55 18.56 -6.01
CA ASP A 5 13.42 19.84 -5.33
C ASP A 5 13.25 19.60 -3.83
N TYR A 6 14.33 19.82 -3.09
CA TYR A 6 14.32 19.62 -1.63
C TYR A 6 13.51 20.69 -0.88
N HIS A 7 13.01 21.70 -1.56
CA HIS A 7 12.22 22.78 -0.97
C HIS A 7 10.71 22.54 -1.12
N SER A 8 10.31 21.64 -2.05
CA SER A 8 8.91 21.28 -2.25
C SER A 8 8.54 20.09 -1.36
N PRO A 9 7.35 20.08 -0.75
CA PRO A 9 6.93 18.93 0.04
C PRO A 9 6.72 17.72 -0.86
N LEU A 10 7.01 16.53 -0.32
CA LEU A 10 6.71 15.25 -0.95
C LEU A 10 5.23 14.95 -0.79
N ASN A 11 4.58 14.52 -1.86
CA ASN A 11 3.20 14.07 -1.83
C ASN A 11 3.16 12.55 -1.62
N ILE A 12 2.59 12.13 -0.51
CA ILE A 12 2.53 10.72 -0.11
C ILE A 12 1.07 10.26 -0.11
N LEU A 13 0.80 9.17 -0.81
CA LEU A 13 -0.49 8.50 -0.74
C LEU A 13 -0.38 7.30 0.20
N ILE A 14 -1.28 7.23 1.17
CA ILE A 14 -1.25 6.20 2.20
C ILE A 14 -2.50 5.33 2.09
N SER A 15 -2.31 4.06 1.75
CA SER A 15 -3.40 3.09 1.70
C SER A 15 -3.58 2.44 3.08
N VAL A 16 -4.79 2.48 3.59
CA VAL A 16 -5.14 1.97 4.92
C VAL A 16 -6.34 1.03 4.85
N LYS A 17 -6.67 0.41 6.00
CA LYS A 17 -7.82 -0.47 6.19
C LYS A 17 -7.53 -1.93 5.79
N GLY A 18 -8.50 -2.78 6.06
CA GLY A 18 -8.33 -4.24 5.96
C GLY A 18 -7.90 -4.85 7.29
N HIS A 19 -7.46 -4.02 8.22
CA HIS A 19 -7.14 -4.35 9.60
C HIS A 19 -7.50 -3.15 10.49
N PRO A 20 -8.07 -3.36 11.69
CA PRO A 20 -8.33 -2.26 12.62
C PRO A 20 -7.05 -1.54 13.03
N PHE A 21 -7.14 -0.22 13.15
CA PHE A 21 -6.03 0.62 13.61
C PHE A 21 -6.54 1.91 14.26
N GLU A 22 -5.69 2.53 15.06
CA GLU A 22 -5.97 3.82 15.69
C GLU A 22 -5.74 4.95 14.68
N ARG A 23 -6.83 5.46 14.11
CA ARG A 23 -6.79 6.43 13.00
C ARG A 23 -6.06 7.72 13.37
N ASP A 24 -6.41 8.31 14.51
CA ASP A 24 -5.86 9.59 14.92
C ASP A 24 -4.37 9.47 15.28
N ALA A 25 -3.99 8.40 15.96
CA ALA A 25 -2.60 8.14 16.31
C ALA A 25 -1.75 7.89 15.06
N PHE A 26 -2.28 7.15 14.09
CA PHE A 26 -1.58 6.89 12.83
C PHE A 26 -1.42 8.17 12.01
N ALA A 27 -2.48 8.98 11.89
CA ALA A 27 -2.44 10.26 11.19
C ALA A 27 -1.42 11.21 11.83
N ALA A 28 -1.34 11.24 13.17
CA ALA A 28 -0.41 12.08 13.90
C ALA A 28 1.05 11.80 13.53
N VAL A 29 1.40 10.57 13.18
CA VAL A 29 2.75 10.22 12.72
C VAL A 29 3.13 11.05 11.49
N PHE A 30 2.24 11.08 10.49
CA PHE A 30 2.51 11.80 9.24
C PHE A 30 2.40 13.32 9.41
N GLU A 31 1.51 13.78 10.27
CA GLU A 31 1.38 15.21 10.61
C GLU A 31 2.62 15.76 11.32
N SER A 32 3.38 14.88 11.99
CA SER A 32 4.63 15.27 12.66
C SER A 32 5.80 15.53 11.71
N PHE A 33 5.71 15.06 10.47
CA PHE A 33 6.78 15.21 9.50
C PHE A 33 6.73 16.57 8.79
N GLU A 34 7.86 17.25 8.76
CA GLU A 34 8.01 18.44 7.92
C GLU A 34 8.32 18.01 6.47
N GLY A 35 7.82 18.79 5.51
CA GLY A 35 8.10 18.54 4.10
C GLY A 35 7.33 17.39 3.48
N ILE A 36 6.32 16.87 4.14
CA ILE A 36 5.45 15.81 3.61
C ILE A 36 4.00 16.29 3.61
N ARG A 37 3.34 16.13 2.47
CA ARG A 37 1.88 16.18 2.34
C ARG A 37 1.37 14.76 2.22
N HIS A 38 0.44 14.37 3.07
CA HIS A 38 -0.11 13.02 3.05
C HIS A 38 -1.60 13.02 2.75
N THR A 39 -2.03 11.97 2.08
CA THR A 39 -3.45 11.71 1.79
C THR A 39 -3.73 10.26 2.10
N PHE A 40 -4.77 10.02 2.88
CA PHE A 40 -5.24 8.68 3.18
C PHE A 40 -6.28 8.22 2.17
N VAL A 41 -6.17 6.98 1.73
CA VAL A 41 -7.18 6.30 0.94
C VAL A 41 -7.40 4.90 1.52
N GLU A 42 -8.66 4.49 1.60
CA GLU A 42 -9.00 3.21 2.22
C GLU A 42 -9.16 2.10 1.19
N GLN A 43 -8.84 0.88 1.59
CA GLN A 43 -9.22 -0.31 0.85
C GLN A 43 -10.78 -0.42 0.80
N PRO A 44 -11.39 -0.86 -0.28
CA PRO A 44 -10.75 -1.31 -1.54
C PRO A 44 -10.49 -0.18 -2.54
N ALA A 45 -10.96 1.03 -2.28
CA ALA A 45 -10.82 2.15 -3.21
C ALA A 45 -9.36 2.47 -3.54
N SER A 46 -8.45 2.24 -2.59
CA SER A 46 -7.02 2.47 -2.78
C SER A 46 -6.42 1.66 -3.94
N GLN A 47 -7.03 0.54 -4.32
CA GLN A 47 -6.56 -0.29 -5.42
C GLN A 47 -6.59 0.45 -6.77
N SER A 48 -7.51 1.41 -6.92
CA SER A 48 -7.62 2.20 -8.16
C SER A 48 -6.42 3.12 -8.40
N PHE A 49 -5.60 3.37 -7.39
CA PHE A 49 -4.39 4.20 -7.50
C PHE A 49 -3.14 3.42 -7.89
N LEU A 50 -3.21 2.09 -7.94
CA LEU A 50 -2.05 1.24 -8.20
C LEU A 50 -1.85 1.01 -9.70
N ASN A 51 -1.58 2.10 -10.41
CA ASN A 51 -1.17 2.11 -11.80
C ASN A 51 -0.43 3.43 -12.09
N ALA A 52 0.31 3.46 -13.19
CA ALA A 52 1.18 4.59 -13.52
C ALA A 52 0.44 5.91 -13.62
N ASP A 53 -0.75 5.91 -14.25
CA ASP A 53 -1.51 7.14 -14.47
C ASP A 53 -2.07 7.70 -13.15
N ALA A 54 -2.72 6.86 -12.37
CA ALA A 54 -3.37 7.27 -11.13
C ALA A 54 -2.36 7.62 -10.02
N ALA A 55 -1.19 6.97 -10.03
CA ALA A 55 -0.14 7.23 -9.04
C ALA A 55 0.80 8.38 -9.43
N GLU A 56 0.65 8.93 -10.63
CA GLU A 56 1.55 9.98 -11.13
C GLU A 56 1.69 11.18 -10.17
N PRO A 57 0.61 11.73 -9.57
CA PRO A 57 0.74 12.89 -8.69
C PRO A 57 1.49 12.63 -7.38
N TRP A 58 1.74 11.36 -7.05
CA TRP A 58 2.31 10.96 -5.77
C TRP A 58 3.79 10.63 -5.92
N ASP A 59 4.61 11.17 -5.01
CA ASP A 59 6.05 10.91 -4.99
C ASP A 59 6.37 9.53 -4.43
N ALA A 60 5.57 9.06 -3.48
CA ALA A 60 5.70 7.73 -2.89
C ALA A 60 4.35 7.20 -2.42
N LEU A 61 4.27 5.88 -2.29
CA LEU A 61 3.11 5.17 -1.79
C LEU A 61 3.47 4.48 -0.47
N VAL A 62 2.60 4.63 0.53
CA VAL A 62 2.76 3.96 1.83
C VAL A 62 1.59 3.01 2.01
N PHE A 63 1.90 1.78 2.39
CA PHE A 63 0.90 0.75 2.60
C PHE A 63 0.83 0.40 4.08
N TYR A 64 -0.32 0.67 4.67
CA TYR A 64 -0.71 0.27 6.03
C TYR A 64 -2.10 -0.37 5.93
N ASP A 65 -2.22 -1.27 4.98
CA ASP A 65 -3.46 -1.96 4.63
C ASP A 65 -3.25 -3.48 4.67
N MET A 66 -4.34 -4.21 4.64
CA MET A 66 -4.32 -5.68 4.61
C MET A 66 -5.35 -6.19 3.59
N PRO A 67 -5.08 -6.03 2.29
CA PRO A 67 -6.00 -6.46 1.25
C PRO A 67 -5.95 -7.97 0.99
N GLY A 68 -6.97 -8.47 0.29
CA GLY A 68 -7.02 -9.86 -0.14
C GLY A 68 -7.64 -10.82 0.85
N ILE A 69 -8.29 -10.30 1.90
CA ILE A 69 -8.97 -11.12 2.91
C ILE A 69 -10.42 -10.63 3.04
N ASP A 70 -11.35 -11.54 2.91
CA ASP A 70 -12.78 -11.29 3.10
C ASP A 70 -13.19 -11.73 4.50
N PHE A 71 -13.34 -10.75 5.40
CA PHE A 71 -13.75 -11.00 6.77
C PHE A 71 -15.27 -11.18 6.94
N SER A 72 -16.04 -11.05 5.87
CA SER A 72 -17.50 -11.27 5.92
C SER A 72 -17.88 -12.74 6.03
N THR A 73 -16.95 -13.64 5.77
CA THR A 73 -17.15 -15.09 5.85
C THR A 73 -16.45 -15.68 7.10
N GLN A 74 -16.93 -16.87 7.54
CA GLN A 74 -16.33 -17.62 8.64
C GLN A 74 -16.03 -19.06 8.19
N PRO A 75 -14.74 -19.46 8.08
CA PRO A 75 -13.55 -18.63 8.27
C PRO A 75 -13.41 -17.54 7.18
N PRO A 76 -12.58 -16.51 7.41
CA PRO A 76 -12.35 -15.49 6.40
C PRO A 76 -11.85 -16.08 5.09
N GLY A 77 -12.44 -15.62 3.99
CA GLY A 77 -12.05 -16.02 2.64
C GLY A 77 -10.79 -15.28 2.17
N LEU A 78 -10.06 -15.90 1.25
CA LEU A 78 -8.93 -15.26 0.59
C LEU A 78 -9.32 -14.86 -0.83
N VAL A 79 -8.97 -13.64 -1.21
CA VAL A 79 -9.33 -13.04 -2.51
C VAL A 79 -8.05 -12.65 -3.24
N PRO A 80 -7.83 -13.14 -4.46
CA PRO A 80 -6.66 -12.72 -5.23
C PRO A 80 -6.83 -11.29 -5.74
N PRO A 81 -5.73 -10.56 -5.97
CA PRO A 81 -5.81 -9.29 -6.66
C PRO A 81 -6.19 -9.50 -8.14
N SER A 82 -6.79 -8.47 -8.75
CA SER A 82 -7.06 -8.49 -10.18
C SER A 82 -5.74 -8.50 -10.97
N ASP A 83 -5.79 -9.00 -12.20
CA ASP A 83 -4.63 -8.95 -13.08
C ASP A 83 -4.18 -7.52 -13.36
N ALA A 84 -5.13 -6.59 -13.46
CA ALA A 84 -4.83 -5.17 -13.63
C ALA A 84 -4.06 -4.60 -12.44
N LEU A 85 -4.42 -4.97 -11.21
CA LEU A 85 -3.70 -4.54 -10.01
C LEU A 85 -2.28 -5.11 -9.98
N LYS A 86 -2.14 -6.39 -10.26
CA LYS A 86 -0.83 -7.03 -10.31
C LYS A 86 0.09 -6.32 -11.31
N GLN A 87 -0.40 -6.09 -12.51
CA GLN A 87 0.35 -5.41 -13.55
C GLN A 87 0.68 -3.97 -13.15
N GLY A 88 -0.29 -3.25 -12.61
CA GLY A 88 -0.12 -1.86 -12.17
C GLY A 88 0.97 -1.72 -11.11
N LEU A 89 0.97 -2.60 -10.11
CA LEU A 89 1.99 -2.59 -9.06
C LEU A 89 3.39 -2.89 -9.63
N MET A 90 3.49 -3.86 -10.51
CA MET A 90 4.77 -4.21 -11.14
C MET A 90 5.28 -3.09 -12.04
N ASP A 91 4.39 -2.41 -12.77
CA ASP A 91 4.74 -1.24 -13.59
C ASP A 91 5.27 -0.09 -12.74
N LEU A 92 4.64 0.17 -11.59
CA LEU A 92 5.11 1.19 -10.65
C LEU A 92 6.49 0.87 -10.08
N LEU A 93 6.75 -0.39 -9.74
CA LEU A 93 8.07 -0.83 -9.30
C LEU A 93 9.11 -0.64 -10.39
N ALA A 94 8.79 -1.04 -11.62
CA ALA A 94 9.70 -0.89 -12.76
C ALA A 94 10.01 0.58 -13.07
N SER A 95 9.05 1.48 -12.81
CA SER A 95 9.24 2.93 -12.98
C SER A 95 10.06 3.57 -11.87
N GLY A 96 10.34 2.86 -10.79
CA GLY A 96 11.08 3.38 -9.64
C GLY A 96 10.23 4.14 -8.63
N LYS A 97 8.90 3.98 -8.64
CA LYS A 97 8.02 4.59 -7.65
C LYS A 97 8.38 4.08 -6.25
N GLY A 98 8.66 5.00 -5.32
CA GLY A 98 8.95 4.67 -3.94
C GLY A 98 7.76 4.04 -3.23
N MET A 99 7.99 2.96 -2.47
CA MET A 99 6.96 2.26 -1.72
C MET A 99 7.47 1.89 -0.34
N VAL A 100 6.61 2.07 0.67
CA VAL A 100 6.89 1.67 2.06
C VAL A 100 5.74 0.79 2.53
N PHE A 101 6.08 -0.38 3.06
CA PHE A 101 5.10 -1.35 3.58
C PHE A 101 5.27 -1.42 5.09
N LEU A 102 4.20 -1.09 5.83
CA LEU A 102 4.24 -1.00 7.28
C LEU A 102 3.42 -2.11 7.92
N HIS A 103 3.99 -2.73 8.96
CA HIS A 103 3.32 -3.63 9.89
C HIS A 103 2.50 -4.72 9.18
N HIS A 104 1.17 -4.70 9.36
CA HIS A 104 0.28 -5.72 8.80
C HIS A 104 0.15 -5.67 7.26
N ALA A 105 0.76 -4.70 6.59
CA ALA A 105 0.79 -4.72 5.12
C ALA A 105 1.51 -5.96 4.56
N ILE A 106 2.43 -6.56 5.32
CA ILE A 106 3.07 -7.83 4.93
C ILE A 106 2.10 -9.00 4.89
N ALA A 107 0.94 -8.87 5.50
CA ALA A 107 -0.12 -9.88 5.51
C ALA A 107 -1.10 -9.72 4.34
N GLY A 108 -0.96 -8.69 3.52
CA GLY A 108 -1.82 -8.46 2.36
C GLY A 108 -1.58 -9.46 1.24
N TRP A 109 -2.56 -9.60 0.39
CA TRP A 109 -2.54 -10.44 -0.82
C TRP A 109 -1.97 -11.84 -0.61
N PRO A 110 -2.52 -12.63 0.32
CA PRO A 110 -1.97 -13.95 0.64
C PRO A 110 -2.00 -14.94 -0.54
N LEU A 111 -2.87 -14.71 -1.55
CA LEU A 111 -2.93 -15.53 -2.76
C LEU A 111 -2.04 -15.01 -3.89
N TRP A 112 -1.21 -14.00 -3.62
CA TRP A 112 -0.27 -13.47 -4.61
C TRP A 112 1.17 -13.58 -4.09
N PRO A 113 1.88 -14.71 -4.35
CA PRO A 113 3.22 -14.95 -3.81
C PRO A 113 4.24 -13.88 -4.19
N GLU A 114 4.16 -13.32 -5.38
CA GLU A 114 5.06 -12.28 -5.88
C GLU A 114 5.00 -11.00 -5.03
N TYR A 115 3.86 -10.74 -4.38
CA TYR A 115 3.74 -9.63 -3.43
C TYR A 115 4.73 -9.76 -2.27
N GLY A 116 4.89 -10.98 -1.75
CA GLY A 116 5.88 -11.26 -0.72
C GLY A 116 7.32 -11.08 -1.22
N GLU A 117 7.58 -11.40 -2.47
CA GLU A 117 8.89 -11.18 -3.10
C GLU A 117 9.20 -9.70 -3.24
N VAL A 118 8.22 -8.89 -3.65
CA VAL A 118 8.35 -7.43 -3.74
C VAL A 118 8.71 -6.81 -2.40
N ILE A 119 8.03 -7.22 -1.33
CA ILE A 119 8.25 -6.69 0.02
C ILE A 119 9.53 -7.26 0.64
N GLY A 120 9.92 -8.47 0.28
CA GLY A 120 11.05 -9.19 0.88
C GLY A 120 10.65 -10.10 2.05
N GLY A 121 9.36 -10.35 2.23
CA GLY A 121 8.84 -11.22 3.26
C GLY A 121 7.33 -11.29 3.21
N ARG A 122 6.75 -12.21 3.97
CA ARG A 122 5.30 -12.34 4.07
C ARG A 122 4.88 -12.93 5.40
N PHE A 123 3.65 -12.68 5.78
CA PHE A 123 3.03 -13.30 6.94
C PHE A 123 2.47 -14.67 6.58
N PHE A 124 2.70 -15.66 7.44
CA PHE A 124 2.13 -17.01 7.29
C PHE A 124 0.91 -17.15 8.21
N TYR A 125 -0.24 -17.40 7.61
CA TYR A 125 -1.50 -17.57 8.35
C TYR A 125 -1.60 -18.94 9.04
N LEU A 126 -0.87 -19.92 8.52
CA LEU A 126 -0.81 -21.26 9.08
C LEU A 126 0.64 -21.67 9.27
N PRO A 127 0.95 -22.46 10.29
CA PRO A 127 2.28 -23.04 10.42
C PRO A 127 2.61 -23.84 9.16
N SER A 128 3.77 -23.60 8.60
CA SER A 128 4.25 -24.35 7.43
C SER A 128 5.05 -25.56 7.89
#